data_9a89645d3f915d66999ece42c65ff775
#
_entry.id   9a89645d3f915d66999ece42c65ff775
#
_cell.length_a   1.000
_cell.length_b   1.000
_cell.length_c   1.000
_cell.angle_alpha   90.00
_cell.angle_beta   90.00
_cell.angle_gamma   90.00
#
_symmetry.space_group_name_H-M   'P 1'
#
loop_
_entity.id
_entity.type
_entity.pdbx_description
1 polymer ?
#
loop_
_entity_poly.entity_id
_entity_poly.type
_entity_poly.pdbx_seq_one_letter_code
_entity_poly.pdbx_strand_id
1 'polypeptide(L)'
;MVFPRLIALDMDGTLLDGESKIPESFWPVLKRAEELGVTIAPASGRQLATLQHQFGPELSFIAENGTAIAHKGEIIHVSVLPDDAVLRILDALQAVTVDHDVVLCTPTVGYVSEDANPDTFVQLEKYYYSRETVKDLRAMVKDSDIIKVAIYCSAGSEEHIAPVVFKAVPDHNVAVSGKEWLDVMPAGANKGAALHHMADTLGIDIAETAAFGDYLNDYELLQEAGTAVAMDNAHPQLKDVADVIAPSNLDHGVITVLNEWFDKMESTQRVHAIQREF
;
A
#
# COMPACT_ATOMS: atom_id res chain seq x y z
N MET A 1 -7.00 13.20 -24.35
CA MET A 1 -6.40 12.74 -23.09
C MET A 1 -7.51 12.08 -22.32
N VAL A 2 -7.33 10.83 -21.89
CA VAL A 2 -8.27 10.16 -20.98
C VAL A 2 -7.93 10.66 -19.59
N PHE A 3 -8.89 11.19 -18.86
CA PHE A 3 -8.68 11.61 -17.48
C PHE A 3 -8.90 10.41 -16.55
N PRO A 4 -8.05 10.24 -15.53
CA PRO A 4 -8.20 9.13 -14.60
C PRO A 4 -9.46 9.29 -13.75
N ARG A 5 -10.15 8.17 -13.51
CA ARG A 5 -11.30 8.04 -12.61
C ARG A 5 -10.93 7.34 -11.31
N LEU A 6 -9.82 6.61 -11.31
CA LEU A 6 -9.22 5.99 -10.13
C LEU A 6 -7.74 6.36 -10.09
N ILE A 7 -7.28 6.91 -8.97
CA ILE A 7 -5.89 7.34 -8.77
C ILE A 7 -5.34 6.67 -7.52
N ALA A 8 -4.34 5.82 -7.70
CA ALA A 8 -3.61 5.21 -6.60
C ALA A 8 -2.40 6.09 -6.23
N LEU A 9 -2.25 6.38 -4.95
CA LEU A 9 -1.17 7.22 -4.42
C LEU A 9 -0.34 6.44 -3.42
N ASP A 10 0.91 6.16 -3.74
CA ASP A 10 1.83 5.72 -2.70
C ASP A 10 1.99 6.81 -1.62
N MET A 11 2.45 6.40 -0.44
CA MET A 11 2.49 7.24 0.75
C MET A 11 3.89 7.82 0.99
N ASP A 12 4.84 6.97 1.39
CA ASP A 12 6.15 7.39 1.86
C ASP A 12 7.07 7.75 0.68
N GLY A 13 7.52 8.99 0.59
CA GLY A 13 8.29 9.49 -0.57
C GLY A 13 7.43 9.94 -1.75
N THR A 14 6.11 9.78 -1.67
CA THR A 14 5.15 10.16 -2.73
C THR A 14 4.15 11.21 -2.22
N LEU A 15 3.14 10.82 -1.43
CA LEU A 15 2.15 11.75 -0.89
C LEU A 15 2.63 12.48 0.36
N LEU A 16 3.33 11.76 1.26
CA LEU A 16 3.77 12.29 2.53
C LEU A 16 4.94 13.28 2.34
N ASP A 17 4.95 14.31 3.17
CA ASP A 17 6.02 15.30 3.22
C ASP A 17 7.29 14.79 3.92
N GLY A 18 8.30 15.65 4.08
CA GLY A 18 9.56 15.33 4.73
C GLY A 18 9.47 14.98 6.22
N GLU A 19 8.32 15.22 6.85
CA GLU A 19 8.02 14.83 8.23
C GLU A 19 7.13 13.58 8.31
N SER A 20 6.93 12.88 7.18
CA SER A 20 6.01 11.73 7.04
C SER A 20 4.56 12.07 7.40
N LYS A 21 4.14 13.30 7.13
CA LYS A 21 2.76 13.77 7.35
C LYS A 21 2.03 13.99 6.03
N ILE A 22 0.71 13.86 6.07
CA ILE A 22 -0.15 14.23 4.94
C ILE A 22 -0.16 15.77 4.86
N PRO A 23 0.24 16.38 3.72
CA PRO A 23 0.21 17.83 3.56
C PRO A 23 -1.22 18.36 3.72
N GLU A 24 -1.39 19.47 4.45
CA GLU A 24 -2.70 20.12 4.63
C GLU A 24 -3.36 20.50 3.29
N SER A 25 -2.56 20.81 2.28
CA SER A 25 -3.02 21.13 0.92
C SER A 25 -3.61 19.92 0.17
N PHE A 26 -3.46 18.70 0.68
CA PHE A 26 -4.07 17.49 0.09
C PHE A 26 -5.58 17.43 0.30
N TRP A 27 -6.09 17.86 1.45
CA TRP A 27 -7.50 17.74 1.78
C TRP A 27 -8.45 18.49 0.82
N PRO A 28 -8.15 19.74 0.39
CA PRO A 28 -8.92 20.39 -0.67
C PRO A 28 -8.89 19.65 -1.99
N VAL A 29 -7.75 19.04 -2.36
CA VAL A 29 -7.60 18.26 -3.61
C VAL A 29 -8.43 16.98 -3.55
N LEU A 30 -8.42 16.29 -2.40
CA LEU A 30 -9.24 15.10 -2.17
C LEU A 30 -10.74 15.41 -2.34
N LYS A 31 -11.21 16.50 -1.73
CA LYS A 31 -12.60 16.94 -1.87
C LYS A 31 -12.95 17.28 -3.33
N ARG A 32 -12.05 17.94 -4.04
CA ARG A 32 -12.23 18.27 -5.46
C ARG A 32 -12.29 17.03 -6.32
N ALA A 33 -11.49 15.99 -6.03
CA ALA A 33 -11.55 14.69 -6.70
C ALA A 33 -12.95 14.07 -6.55
N GLU A 34 -13.50 14.06 -5.34
CA GLU A 34 -14.84 13.55 -5.07
C GLU A 34 -15.91 14.30 -5.89
N GLU A 35 -15.86 15.64 -5.92
CA GLU A 35 -16.77 16.48 -6.71
C GLU A 35 -16.69 16.21 -8.22
N LEU A 36 -15.52 15.80 -8.72
CA LEU A 36 -15.27 15.43 -10.12
C LEU A 36 -15.58 13.95 -10.42
N GLY A 37 -15.97 13.15 -9.41
CA GLY A 37 -16.23 11.72 -9.55
C GLY A 37 -14.96 10.89 -9.72
N VAL A 38 -13.83 11.37 -9.21
CA VAL A 38 -12.54 10.68 -9.22
C VAL A 38 -12.31 10.02 -7.86
N THR A 39 -12.04 8.73 -7.87
CA THR A 39 -11.66 7.97 -6.66
C THR A 39 -10.17 8.11 -6.42
N ILE A 40 -9.77 8.57 -5.24
CA ILE A 40 -8.38 8.54 -4.77
C ILE A 40 -8.22 7.40 -3.79
N ALA A 41 -7.17 6.58 -3.97
CA ALA A 41 -6.85 5.44 -3.14
C ALA A 41 -5.37 5.50 -2.69
N PRO A 42 -5.08 5.86 -1.42
CA PRO A 42 -3.76 5.62 -0.85
C PRO A 42 -3.36 4.14 -0.99
N ALA A 43 -2.14 3.89 -1.51
CA ALA A 43 -1.61 2.57 -1.82
C ALA A 43 -0.30 2.32 -1.05
N SER A 44 -0.34 1.56 0.04
CA SER A 44 0.76 1.48 1.00
C SER A 44 1.00 0.06 1.53
N GLY A 45 2.22 -0.20 2.02
CA GLY A 45 2.52 -1.36 2.87
C GLY A 45 1.94 -1.27 4.27
N ARG A 46 1.38 -0.12 4.65
CA ARG A 46 0.78 0.12 5.97
C ARG A 46 -0.50 -0.70 6.15
N GLN A 47 -0.79 -1.01 7.41
CA GLN A 47 -2.03 -1.68 7.81
C GLN A 47 -3.25 -0.86 7.37
N LEU A 48 -4.32 -1.55 6.91
CA LEU A 48 -5.58 -0.90 6.52
C LEU A 48 -6.14 -0.03 7.66
N ALA A 49 -6.15 -0.53 8.89
CA ALA A 49 -6.62 0.23 10.05
C ALA A 49 -5.79 1.52 10.29
N THR A 50 -4.49 1.48 10.00
CA THR A 50 -3.61 2.67 10.08
C THR A 50 -4.01 3.70 9.03
N LEU A 51 -4.23 3.29 7.78
CA LEU A 51 -4.69 4.18 6.71
C LEU A 51 -6.08 4.77 7.02
N GLN A 52 -7.02 3.93 7.47
CA GLN A 52 -8.35 4.39 7.87
C GLN A 52 -8.31 5.39 9.05
N HIS A 53 -7.39 5.19 10.00
CA HIS A 53 -7.20 6.15 11.08
C HIS A 53 -6.68 7.51 10.58
N GLN A 54 -5.80 7.51 9.58
CA GLN A 54 -5.17 8.72 9.02
C GLN A 54 -6.11 9.52 8.11
N PHE A 55 -6.89 8.84 7.27
CA PHE A 55 -7.69 9.46 6.21
C PHE A 55 -9.21 9.43 6.47
N GLY A 56 -9.64 8.69 7.47
CA GLY A 56 -11.06 8.33 7.64
C GLY A 56 -11.43 7.05 6.88
N PRO A 57 -12.41 6.28 7.38
CA PRO A 57 -12.76 4.97 6.81
C PRO A 57 -13.47 5.04 5.46
N GLU A 58 -14.04 6.18 5.10
CA GLU A 58 -14.89 6.35 3.91
C GLU A 58 -14.11 6.42 2.58
N LEU A 59 -12.78 6.50 2.64
CA LEU A 59 -11.95 6.48 1.43
C LEU A 59 -11.74 5.07 0.89
N SER A 60 -11.14 5.01 -0.29
CA SER A 60 -10.62 3.78 -0.88
C SER A 60 -9.17 3.56 -0.47
N PHE A 61 -8.76 2.31 -0.28
CA PHE A 61 -7.39 1.99 0.13
C PHE A 61 -6.88 0.74 -0.56
N ILE A 62 -5.64 0.77 -0.99
CA ILE A 62 -4.82 -0.39 -1.32
C ILE A 62 -3.82 -0.54 -0.17
N ALA A 63 -4.10 -1.43 0.78
CA ALA A 63 -3.34 -1.61 2.01
C ALA A 63 -2.47 -2.87 1.97
N GLU A 64 -1.52 -2.97 2.91
CA GLU A 64 -0.68 -4.14 3.11
C GLU A 64 0.02 -4.59 1.81
N ASN A 65 0.55 -3.62 1.04
CA ASN A 65 1.15 -3.83 -0.28
C ASN A 65 0.21 -4.50 -1.31
N GLY A 66 -1.10 -4.29 -1.18
CA GLY A 66 -2.10 -4.81 -2.11
C GLY A 66 -2.79 -6.10 -1.68
N THR A 67 -2.50 -6.62 -0.48
CA THR A 67 -3.19 -7.81 0.03
C THR A 67 -4.57 -7.52 0.62
N ALA A 68 -4.86 -6.25 0.96
CA ALA A 68 -6.17 -5.81 1.41
C ALA A 68 -6.62 -4.56 0.62
N ILE A 69 -7.83 -4.61 0.08
CA ILE A 69 -8.44 -3.51 -0.67
C ILE A 69 -9.75 -3.14 0.01
N ALA A 70 -9.92 -1.85 0.31
CA ALA A 70 -11.15 -1.34 0.88
C ALA A 70 -11.71 -0.18 0.05
N HIS A 71 -13.04 -0.05 0.02
CA HIS A 71 -13.76 1.03 -0.63
C HIS A 71 -14.96 1.46 0.23
N LYS A 72 -15.01 2.73 0.60
CA LYS A 72 -16.12 3.31 1.40
C LYS A 72 -16.43 2.51 2.67
N GLY A 73 -15.39 2.17 3.42
CA GLY A 73 -15.53 1.45 4.69
C GLY A 73 -15.64 -0.07 4.58
N GLU A 74 -15.86 -0.61 3.37
CA GLU A 74 -15.99 -2.05 3.14
C GLU A 74 -14.70 -2.64 2.58
N ILE A 75 -14.29 -3.82 3.07
CA ILE A 75 -13.21 -4.61 2.46
C ILE A 75 -13.79 -5.32 1.24
N ILE A 76 -13.30 -4.97 0.05
CA ILE A 76 -13.80 -5.50 -1.22
C ILE A 76 -12.94 -6.63 -1.80
N HIS A 77 -11.70 -6.76 -1.33
CA HIS A 77 -10.81 -7.86 -1.72
C HIS A 77 -9.75 -8.11 -0.65
N VAL A 78 -9.39 -9.39 -0.47
CA VAL A 78 -8.23 -9.81 0.32
C VAL A 78 -7.50 -10.94 -0.41
N SER A 79 -6.17 -10.92 -0.34
CA SER A 79 -5.30 -12.01 -0.77
C SER A 79 -4.75 -12.72 0.45
N VAL A 80 -5.11 -13.98 0.65
CA VAL A 80 -4.79 -14.76 1.86
C VAL A 80 -3.60 -15.67 1.62
N LEU A 81 -2.66 -15.70 2.57
CA LEU A 81 -1.58 -16.68 2.61
C LEU A 81 -2.15 -18.06 2.98
N PRO A 82 -1.77 -19.14 2.28
CA PRO A 82 -2.13 -20.48 2.72
C PRO A 82 -1.60 -20.77 4.13
N ASP A 83 -2.41 -21.42 4.98
CA ASP A 83 -2.04 -21.77 6.36
C ASP A 83 -0.71 -22.52 6.44
N ASP A 84 -0.48 -23.44 5.51
CA ASP A 84 0.76 -24.22 5.46
C ASP A 84 1.99 -23.35 5.13
N ALA A 85 1.82 -22.29 4.34
CA ALA A 85 2.90 -21.33 4.07
C ALA A 85 3.24 -20.54 5.33
N VAL A 86 2.23 -20.03 6.05
CA VAL A 86 2.44 -19.33 7.32
C VAL A 86 3.14 -20.24 8.33
N LEU A 87 2.68 -21.49 8.45
CA LEU A 87 3.30 -22.45 9.37
C LEU A 87 4.74 -22.78 8.97
N ARG A 88 5.07 -22.91 7.68
CA ARG A 88 6.45 -23.10 7.22
C ARG A 88 7.35 -21.92 7.56
N ILE A 89 6.84 -20.68 7.47
CA ILE A 89 7.59 -19.48 7.88
C ILE A 89 7.88 -19.57 9.39
N LEU A 90 6.86 -19.80 10.21
CA LEU A 90 7.02 -19.91 11.67
C LEU A 90 7.98 -21.04 12.08
N ASP A 91 7.97 -22.18 11.36
CA ASP A 91 8.90 -23.28 11.59
C ASP A 91 10.34 -22.90 11.21
N ALA A 92 10.52 -22.27 10.07
CA ALA A 92 11.83 -21.86 9.58
C ALA A 92 12.50 -20.83 10.51
N LEU A 93 11.72 -19.91 11.05
CA LEU A 93 12.20 -18.89 11.98
C LEU A 93 12.73 -19.46 13.31
N GLN A 94 12.30 -20.66 13.73
CA GLN A 94 12.83 -21.30 14.92
C GLN A 94 14.35 -21.60 14.85
N ALA A 95 14.90 -21.70 13.64
CA ALA A 95 16.33 -21.91 13.44
C ALA A 95 17.14 -20.61 13.43
N VAL A 96 16.51 -19.47 13.44
CA VAL A 96 17.14 -18.15 13.46
C VAL A 96 17.56 -17.82 14.89
N THR A 97 18.82 -17.50 15.08
CA THR A 97 19.41 -17.28 16.43
C THR A 97 19.46 -15.81 16.85
N VAL A 98 19.26 -14.89 15.92
CA VAL A 98 19.13 -13.46 16.23
C VAL A 98 17.72 -13.16 16.71
N ASP A 99 17.59 -12.17 17.59
CA ASP A 99 16.30 -11.72 18.10
C ASP A 99 15.42 -11.21 16.95
N HIS A 100 14.23 -11.74 16.88
CA HIS A 100 13.23 -11.36 15.89
C HIS A 100 11.82 -11.64 16.43
N ASP A 101 10.86 -10.89 15.94
CA ASP A 101 9.46 -11.06 16.27
C ASP A 101 8.60 -11.12 15.00
N VAL A 102 7.45 -11.79 15.11
CA VAL A 102 6.52 -12.01 14.01
C VAL A 102 5.20 -11.30 14.29
N VAL A 103 4.68 -10.63 13.28
CA VAL A 103 3.31 -10.11 13.25
C VAL A 103 2.53 -10.84 12.17
N LEU A 104 1.48 -11.55 12.57
CA LEU A 104 0.51 -12.13 11.63
C LEU A 104 -0.57 -11.10 11.35
N CYS A 105 -0.57 -10.59 10.13
CA CYS A 105 -1.50 -9.54 9.72
C CYS A 105 -2.76 -10.17 9.10
N THR A 106 -3.92 -9.80 9.64
CA THR A 106 -5.23 -10.03 9.02
C THR A 106 -5.72 -8.73 8.37
N PRO A 107 -6.83 -8.73 7.64
CA PRO A 107 -7.39 -7.49 7.07
C PRO A 107 -7.72 -6.41 8.13
N THR A 108 -7.88 -6.77 9.40
CA THR A 108 -8.38 -5.87 10.44
C THR A 108 -7.46 -5.73 11.65
N VAL A 109 -6.62 -6.72 11.94
CA VAL A 109 -5.77 -6.72 13.14
C VAL A 109 -4.42 -7.41 12.87
N GLY A 110 -3.36 -6.92 13.51
CA GLY A 110 -2.06 -7.59 13.57
C GLY A 110 -1.89 -8.35 14.89
N TYR A 111 -1.65 -9.66 14.82
CA TYR A 111 -1.36 -10.49 15.98
C TYR A 111 0.13 -10.57 16.24
N VAL A 112 0.55 -10.31 17.47
CA VAL A 112 1.94 -10.40 17.92
C VAL A 112 2.00 -11.21 19.22
N SER A 113 3.13 -11.90 19.47
CA SER A 113 3.32 -12.64 20.72
C SER A 113 3.29 -11.70 21.94
N GLU A 114 2.66 -12.13 23.05
CA GLU A 114 2.76 -11.42 24.33
C GLU A 114 4.20 -11.38 24.89
N ASP A 115 5.06 -12.30 24.43
CA ASP A 115 6.48 -12.42 24.80
C ASP A 115 7.41 -11.68 23.82
N ALA A 116 6.88 -10.88 22.86
CA ALA A 116 7.69 -10.13 21.91
C ALA A 116 8.58 -9.09 22.61
N ASN A 117 9.72 -8.79 21.98
CA ASN A 117 10.68 -7.83 22.52
C ASN A 117 10.06 -6.44 22.73
N PRO A 118 10.44 -5.70 23.77
CA PRO A 118 9.94 -4.34 24.00
C PRO A 118 10.15 -3.40 22.81
N ASP A 119 11.27 -3.53 22.09
CA ASP A 119 11.59 -2.71 20.91
C ASP A 119 10.60 -2.98 19.77
N THR A 120 10.11 -4.21 19.63
CA THR A 120 9.07 -4.57 18.66
C THR A 120 7.79 -3.78 18.93
N PHE A 121 7.36 -3.67 20.18
CA PHE A 121 6.16 -2.87 20.53
C PHE A 121 6.33 -1.40 20.17
N VAL A 122 7.53 -0.83 20.34
CA VAL A 122 7.81 0.55 19.91
C VAL A 122 7.65 0.72 18.39
N GLN A 123 8.10 -0.27 17.61
CA GLN A 123 7.90 -0.25 16.15
C GLN A 123 6.43 -0.46 15.76
N LEU A 124 5.75 -1.37 16.44
CA LEU A 124 4.33 -1.63 16.20
C LEU A 124 3.46 -0.37 16.43
N GLU A 125 3.81 0.48 17.37
CA GLU A 125 3.09 1.75 17.60
C GLU A 125 3.14 2.69 16.39
N LYS A 126 4.19 2.60 15.55
CA LYS A 126 4.35 3.44 14.36
C LYS A 126 3.54 2.93 13.17
N TYR A 127 3.42 1.58 13.03
CA TYR A 127 2.94 0.95 11.80
C TYR A 127 1.59 0.25 11.93
N TYR A 128 1.19 -0.15 13.15
CA TYR A 128 0.00 -0.97 13.41
C TYR A 128 -0.94 -0.30 14.39
N TYR A 129 -1.96 0.36 13.86
CA TYR A 129 -3.00 0.99 14.67
C TYR A 129 -3.88 -0.05 15.38
N SER A 130 -4.23 -1.14 14.70
CA SER A 130 -5.01 -2.25 15.24
C SER A 130 -4.11 -3.46 15.47
N ARG A 131 -3.88 -3.80 16.74
CA ARG A 131 -3.03 -4.93 17.11
C ARG A 131 -3.53 -5.61 18.39
N GLU A 132 -3.29 -6.91 18.46
CA GLU A 132 -3.61 -7.74 19.63
C GLU A 132 -2.41 -8.62 19.98
N THR A 133 -2.18 -8.79 21.30
CA THR A 133 -1.18 -9.73 21.79
C THR A 133 -1.81 -11.08 22.05
N VAL A 134 -1.12 -12.15 21.64
CA VAL A 134 -1.58 -13.53 21.77
C VAL A 134 -0.48 -14.41 22.36
N LYS A 135 -0.87 -15.49 23.06
CA LYS A 135 0.07 -16.48 23.62
C LYS A 135 0.66 -17.40 22.58
N ASP A 136 -0.10 -17.69 21.54
CA ASP A 136 0.30 -18.64 20.50
C ASP A 136 -0.12 -18.13 19.12
N LEU A 137 0.86 -17.64 18.35
CA LEU A 137 0.66 -17.19 16.97
C LEU A 137 0.19 -18.34 16.05
N ARG A 138 0.59 -19.59 16.33
CA ARG A 138 0.18 -20.74 15.52
C ARG A 138 -1.30 -21.04 15.63
N ALA A 139 -1.89 -20.79 16.80
CA ALA A 139 -3.33 -20.94 16.97
C ALA A 139 -4.11 -19.96 16.08
N MET A 140 -3.60 -18.76 15.87
CA MET A 140 -4.24 -17.75 15.03
C MET A 140 -4.29 -18.12 13.55
N VAL A 141 -3.36 -18.93 13.06
CA VAL A 141 -3.28 -19.31 11.63
C VAL A 141 -4.55 -20.01 11.15
N LYS A 142 -5.16 -20.85 12.01
CA LYS A 142 -6.37 -21.62 11.64
C LYS A 142 -7.67 -20.82 11.76
N ASP A 143 -7.64 -19.80 12.59
CA ASP A 143 -8.85 -19.07 12.98
C ASP A 143 -8.94 -17.69 12.27
N SER A 144 -7.95 -17.37 11.41
CA SER A 144 -7.84 -16.04 10.80
C SER A 144 -7.31 -16.10 9.38
N ASP A 145 -7.82 -15.25 8.51
CA ASP A 145 -7.28 -15.02 7.17
C ASP A 145 -5.98 -14.20 7.27
N ILE A 146 -4.82 -14.86 7.25
CA ILE A 146 -3.53 -14.19 7.29
C ILE A 146 -3.19 -13.67 5.89
N ILE A 147 -3.07 -12.36 5.75
CA ILE A 147 -2.81 -11.69 4.48
C ILE A 147 -1.34 -11.27 4.32
N LYS A 148 -0.61 -11.16 5.42
CA LYS A 148 0.82 -10.84 5.44
C LYS A 148 1.45 -11.40 6.70
N VAL A 149 2.67 -11.90 6.60
CA VAL A 149 3.55 -12.17 7.73
C VAL A 149 4.66 -11.13 7.73
N ALA A 150 4.66 -10.23 8.72
CA ALA A 150 5.72 -9.25 8.90
C ALA A 150 6.68 -9.72 9.98
N ILE A 151 7.98 -9.61 9.72
CA ILE A 151 9.02 -10.08 10.64
C ILE A 151 9.95 -8.91 10.96
N TYR A 152 10.01 -8.56 12.23
CA TYR A 152 10.91 -7.55 12.75
C TYR A 152 12.20 -8.18 13.24
N CYS A 153 13.34 -7.62 12.84
CA CYS A 153 14.67 -8.01 13.30
C CYS A 153 15.56 -6.77 13.41
N SER A 154 15.86 -6.33 14.62
CA SER A 154 16.67 -5.13 14.87
C SER A 154 18.12 -5.27 14.36
N ALA A 155 18.63 -6.49 14.25
CA ALA A 155 19.95 -6.78 13.69
C ALA A 155 20.02 -6.62 12.15
N GLY A 156 18.88 -6.63 11.47
CA GLY A 156 18.76 -6.52 10.02
C GLY A 156 18.00 -7.71 9.41
N SER A 157 16.86 -7.42 8.80
CA SER A 157 15.97 -8.45 8.24
C SER A 157 16.55 -9.09 6.96
N GLU A 158 17.23 -8.31 6.12
CA GLU A 158 17.81 -8.80 4.87
C GLU A 158 18.91 -9.84 5.11
N GLU A 159 19.80 -9.60 6.06
CA GLU A 159 20.93 -10.48 6.34
C GLU A 159 20.52 -11.74 7.11
N HIS A 160 19.65 -11.58 8.10
CA HIS A 160 19.38 -12.63 9.09
C HIS A 160 18.08 -13.40 8.85
N ILE A 161 17.06 -12.77 8.27
CA ILE A 161 15.72 -13.34 8.11
C ILE A 161 15.46 -13.77 6.66
N ALA A 162 15.74 -12.90 5.70
CA ALA A 162 15.40 -13.14 4.29
C ALA A 162 15.91 -14.48 3.73
N PRO A 163 17.18 -14.91 3.97
CA PRO A 163 17.68 -16.17 3.42
C PRO A 163 16.89 -17.40 3.91
N VAL A 164 16.41 -17.35 5.14
CA VAL A 164 15.65 -18.44 5.78
C VAL A 164 14.23 -18.48 5.22
N VAL A 165 13.60 -17.32 5.12
CA VAL A 165 12.21 -17.16 4.65
C VAL A 165 12.11 -17.45 3.14
N PHE A 166 13.02 -16.94 2.30
CA PHE A 166 13.05 -17.27 0.87
C PHE A 166 13.12 -18.77 0.60
N LYS A 167 13.87 -19.50 1.44
CA LYS A 167 13.97 -20.95 1.32
C LYS A 167 12.69 -21.68 1.75
N ALA A 168 11.99 -21.16 2.76
CA ALA A 168 10.78 -21.76 3.31
C ALA A 168 9.56 -21.58 2.38
N VAL A 169 9.49 -20.42 1.71
CA VAL A 169 8.34 -20.04 0.85
C VAL A 169 8.80 -19.41 -0.47
N PRO A 170 9.50 -20.19 -1.33
CA PRO A 170 10.12 -19.67 -2.55
C PRO A 170 9.12 -19.15 -3.60
N ASP A 171 7.87 -19.59 -3.52
CA ASP A 171 6.81 -19.25 -4.48
C ASP A 171 5.94 -18.07 -4.00
N HIS A 172 6.31 -17.43 -2.88
CA HIS A 172 5.57 -16.31 -2.32
C HIS A 172 6.32 -14.98 -2.51
N ASN A 173 5.60 -13.88 -2.41
CA ASN A 173 6.21 -12.56 -2.49
C ASN A 173 6.88 -12.23 -1.15
N VAL A 174 8.20 -12.17 -1.14
CA VAL A 174 9.02 -11.84 0.03
C VAL A 174 9.72 -10.51 -0.24
N ALA A 175 9.40 -9.50 0.52
CA ALA A 175 9.92 -8.15 0.36
C ALA A 175 10.65 -7.66 1.61
N VAL A 176 11.87 -7.15 1.43
CA VAL A 176 12.55 -6.36 2.46
C VAL A 176 11.91 -4.98 2.45
N SER A 177 11.03 -4.72 3.41
CA SER A 177 10.24 -3.49 3.50
C SER A 177 10.92 -2.39 4.32
N GLY A 178 12.13 -2.66 4.78
CA GLY A 178 13.00 -1.75 5.50
C GLY A 178 14.21 -2.48 6.09
N LYS A 179 15.14 -1.74 6.67
CA LYS A 179 16.36 -2.33 7.27
C LYS A 179 16.04 -3.45 8.27
N GLU A 180 14.96 -3.27 9.04
CA GLU A 180 14.59 -4.12 10.16
C GLU A 180 13.36 -4.99 9.87
N TRP A 181 12.67 -4.76 8.74
CA TRP A 181 11.40 -5.41 8.40
C TRP A 181 11.49 -6.25 7.14
N LEU A 182 10.91 -7.43 7.20
CA LEU A 182 10.65 -8.32 6.07
C LEU A 182 9.15 -8.66 6.05
N ASP A 183 8.54 -8.49 4.89
CA ASP A 183 7.13 -8.83 4.66
C ASP A 183 7.03 -10.06 3.75
N VAL A 184 6.14 -10.99 4.09
CA VAL A 184 5.78 -12.12 3.25
C VAL A 184 4.30 -12.01 2.90
N MET A 185 4.01 -12.04 1.62
CA MET A 185 2.67 -11.89 1.06
C MET A 185 2.35 -13.06 0.11
N PRO A 186 1.07 -13.32 -0.21
CA PRO A 186 0.70 -14.31 -1.21
C PRO A 186 1.41 -14.08 -2.55
N ALA A 187 1.64 -15.17 -3.28
CA ALA A 187 2.18 -15.10 -4.63
C ALA A 187 1.32 -14.18 -5.51
N GLY A 188 1.96 -13.27 -6.25
CA GLY A 188 1.28 -12.33 -7.14
C GLY A 188 0.59 -11.16 -6.45
N ALA A 189 0.51 -11.12 -5.13
CA ALA A 189 0.00 -9.95 -4.42
C ALA A 189 1.02 -8.80 -4.51
N ASN A 190 0.60 -7.68 -5.09
CA ASN A 190 1.32 -6.41 -5.19
C ASN A 190 0.34 -5.27 -5.43
N LYS A 191 0.80 -4.02 -5.35
CA LYS A 191 -0.05 -2.84 -5.53
C LYS A 191 -0.67 -2.74 -6.93
N GLY A 192 0.01 -3.24 -7.99
CA GLY A 192 -0.50 -3.24 -9.36
C GLY A 192 -1.68 -4.20 -9.53
N ALA A 193 -1.55 -5.45 -9.06
CA ALA A 193 -2.66 -6.40 -9.05
C ALA A 193 -3.85 -5.87 -8.24
N ALA A 194 -3.59 -5.19 -7.13
CA ALA A 194 -4.64 -4.56 -6.31
C ALA A 194 -5.34 -3.41 -7.05
N LEU A 195 -4.61 -2.61 -7.85
CA LEU A 195 -5.19 -1.57 -8.69
C LEU A 195 -6.19 -2.16 -9.69
N HIS A 196 -5.86 -3.28 -10.35
CA HIS A 196 -6.77 -4.00 -11.23
C HIS A 196 -8.03 -4.46 -10.50
N HIS A 197 -7.89 -5.12 -9.34
CA HIS A 197 -9.04 -5.57 -8.55
C HIS A 197 -9.95 -4.41 -8.15
N MET A 198 -9.38 -3.28 -7.75
CA MET A 198 -10.17 -2.10 -7.40
C MET A 198 -10.86 -1.50 -8.62
N ALA A 199 -10.16 -1.35 -9.75
CA ALA A 199 -10.71 -0.83 -10.99
C ALA A 199 -11.88 -1.70 -11.48
N ASP A 200 -11.72 -3.02 -11.53
CA ASP A 200 -12.75 -3.98 -11.90
C ASP A 200 -13.98 -3.88 -11.00
N THR A 201 -13.78 -3.81 -9.69
CA THR A 201 -14.89 -3.71 -8.70
C THR A 201 -15.65 -2.40 -8.86
N LEU A 202 -14.96 -1.30 -9.22
CA LEU A 202 -15.58 0.02 -9.44
C LEU A 202 -16.13 0.21 -10.86
N GLY A 203 -15.95 -0.77 -11.75
CA GLY A 203 -16.34 -0.65 -13.15
C GLY A 203 -15.58 0.46 -13.89
N ILE A 204 -14.28 0.60 -13.59
CA ILE A 204 -13.38 1.57 -14.19
C ILE A 204 -12.40 0.80 -15.09
N ASP A 205 -12.26 1.24 -16.35
CA ASP A 205 -11.25 0.69 -17.24
C ASP A 205 -9.86 1.02 -16.70
N ILE A 206 -8.92 0.06 -16.77
CA ILE A 206 -7.55 0.28 -16.31
C ILE A 206 -6.88 1.46 -17.03
N ALA A 207 -7.24 1.73 -18.28
CA ALA A 207 -6.80 2.89 -19.04
C ALA A 207 -7.31 4.24 -18.46
N GLU A 208 -8.33 4.21 -17.59
CA GLU A 208 -8.85 5.36 -16.83
C GLU A 208 -8.29 5.41 -15.41
N THR A 209 -7.16 4.74 -15.14
CA THR A 209 -6.47 4.81 -13.86
C THR A 209 -5.20 5.64 -13.96
N ALA A 210 -4.72 6.11 -12.81
CA ALA A 210 -3.38 6.66 -12.66
C ALA A 210 -2.74 6.15 -11.37
N ALA A 211 -1.42 6.10 -11.34
CA ALA A 211 -0.68 5.72 -10.15
C ALA A 211 0.52 6.63 -9.94
N PHE A 212 0.78 6.98 -8.69
CA PHE A 212 1.93 7.74 -8.25
C PHE A 212 2.81 6.87 -7.33
N GLY A 213 4.11 6.90 -7.53
CA GLY A 213 5.05 6.15 -6.72
C GLY A 213 6.47 6.67 -6.80
N ASP A 214 7.32 6.23 -5.87
CA ASP A 214 8.72 6.64 -5.82
C ASP A 214 9.72 5.49 -5.67
N TYR A 215 9.30 4.31 -5.19
CA TYR A 215 10.22 3.22 -4.91
C TYR A 215 9.82 1.89 -5.57
N LEU A 216 10.69 0.89 -5.47
CA LEU A 216 10.57 -0.38 -6.22
C LEU A 216 9.32 -1.19 -5.90
N ASN A 217 8.72 -1.03 -4.74
CA ASN A 217 7.42 -1.64 -4.40
C ASN A 217 6.22 -1.02 -5.14
N ASP A 218 6.44 0.08 -5.87
CA ASP A 218 5.46 0.72 -6.76
C ASP A 218 5.69 0.36 -8.23
N TYR A 219 6.69 -0.46 -8.54
CA TYR A 219 7.06 -0.75 -9.93
C TYR A 219 5.89 -1.38 -10.70
N GLU A 220 5.29 -2.43 -10.15
CA GLU A 220 4.11 -3.07 -10.73
C GLU A 220 2.90 -2.13 -10.73
N LEU A 221 2.76 -1.27 -9.71
CA LEU A 221 1.68 -0.29 -9.65
C LEU A 221 1.74 0.69 -10.84
N LEU A 222 2.94 1.22 -11.13
CA LEU A 222 3.14 2.13 -12.25
C LEU A 222 2.99 1.42 -13.60
N GLN A 223 3.50 0.19 -13.74
CA GLN A 223 3.38 -0.59 -14.97
C GLN A 223 1.93 -0.91 -15.36
N GLU A 224 1.09 -1.17 -14.37
CA GLU A 224 -0.30 -1.60 -14.60
C GLU A 224 -1.28 -0.41 -14.74
N ALA A 225 -0.90 0.78 -14.31
CA ALA A 225 -1.76 1.96 -14.39
C ALA A 225 -1.89 2.50 -15.81
N GLY A 226 -3.05 3.04 -16.15
CA GLY A 226 -3.30 3.72 -17.42
C GLY A 226 -2.45 4.98 -17.60
N THR A 227 -2.01 5.63 -16.49
CA THR A 227 -1.03 6.70 -16.49
C THR A 227 -0.10 6.53 -15.30
N ALA A 228 1.17 6.29 -15.60
CA ALA A 228 2.24 6.12 -14.61
C ALA A 228 2.91 7.45 -14.27
N VAL A 229 2.93 7.82 -12.99
CA VAL A 229 3.58 9.05 -12.50
C VAL A 229 4.67 8.69 -11.50
N ALA A 230 5.93 8.91 -11.84
CA ALA A 230 7.03 8.81 -10.91
C ALA A 230 7.35 10.16 -10.29
N MET A 231 7.69 10.15 -8.99
CA MET A 231 8.16 11.36 -8.31
C MET A 231 9.57 11.74 -8.75
N ASP A 232 9.95 13.01 -8.66
CA ASP A 232 11.33 13.43 -9.01
C ASP A 232 12.38 12.81 -8.07
N ASN A 233 12.03 12.50 -6.84
CA ASN A 233 12.85 11.72 -5.92
C ASN A 233 12.81 10.21 -6.17
N ALA A 234 12.07 9.72 -7.17
CA ALA A 234 11.86 8.29 -7.39
C ALA A 234 13.13 7.56 -7.84
N HIS A 235 13.14 6.25 -7.55
CA HIS A 235 14.16 5.34 -8.04
C HIS A 235 14.24 5.39 -9.59
N PRO A 236 15.45 5.35 -10.19
CA PRO A 236 15.60 5.46 -11.66
C PRO A 236 14.72 4.49 -12.46
N GLN A 237 14.57 3.25 -12.02
CA GLN A 237 13.73 2.26 -12.70
C GLN A 237 12.24 2.66 -12.77
N LEU A 238 11.72 3.38 -11.79
CA LEU A 238 10.36 3.90 -11.85
C LEU A 238 10.24 5.05 -12.85
N LYS A 239 11.25 5.93 -12.89
CA LYS A 239 11.30 7.01 -13.89
C LYS A 239 11.36 6.48 -15.33
N ASP A 240 11.99 5.32 -15.54
CA ASP A 240 12.10 4.69 -16.86
C ASP A 240 10.76 4.15 -17.40
N VAL A 241 9.81 3.83 -16.51
CA VAL A 241 8.47 3.32 -16.88
C VAL A 241 7.36 4.34 -16.76
N ALA A 242 7.67 5.55 -16.27
CA ALA A 242 6.67 6.59 -16.03
C ALA A 242 6.34 7.39 -17.30
N ASP A 243 5.06 7.73 -17.46
CA ASP A 243 4.58 8.67 -18.47
C ASP A 243 4.82 10.12 -18.07
N VAL A 244 4.83 10.39 -16.76
CA VAL A 244 4.97 11.73 -16.18
C VAL A 244 5.95 11.68 -15.02
N ILE A 245 6.83 12.70 -14.93
CA ILE A 245 7.65 12.94 -13.75
C ILE A 245 7.03 14.10 -12.98
N ALA A 246 6.52 13.81 -11.79
CA ALA A 246 6.00 14.81 -10.87
C ALA A 246 7.13 15.49 -10.08
N PRO A 247 6.97 16.73 -9.62
CA PRO A 247 7.88 17.30 -8.63
C PRO A 247 8.07 16.36 -7.41
N SER A 248 9.14 16.58 -6.66
CA SER A 248 9.43 15.79 -5.44
C SER A 248 8.27 15.85 -4.44
N ASN A 249 8.15 14.83 -3.59
CA ASN A 249 7.21 14.83 -2.47
C ASN A 249 7.44 16.04 -1.53
N LEU A 250 8.69 16.49 -1.39
CA LEU A 250 9.03 17.70 -0.60
C LEU A 250 8.48 18.98 -1.21
N ASP A 251 8.24 18.98 -2.52
CA ASP A 251 7.62 20.08 -3.28
C ASP A 251 6.12 19.85 -3.54
N HIS A 252 5.52 18.91 -2.82
CA HIS A 252 4.11 18.53 -2.96
C HIS A 252 3.71 18.14 -4.40
N GLY A 253 4.55 17.35 -5.06
CA GLY A 253 4.40 17.01 -6.48
C GLY A 253 3.08 16.33 -6.83
N VAL A 254 2.57 15.41 -5.99
CA VAL A 254 1.24 14.79 -6.16
C VAL A 254 0.15 15.85 -6.26
N ILE A 255 0.13 16.80 -5.33
CA ILE A 255 -0.86 17.87 -5.26
C ILE A 255 -0.79 18.77 -6.48
N THR A 256 0.42 19.08 -6.94
CA THR A 256 0.66 19.90 -8.14
C THR A 256 0.06 19.21 -9.37
N VAL A 257 0.38 17.96 -9.62
CA VAL A 257 -0.12 17.20 -10.80
C VAL A 257 -1.64 17.02 -10.75
N LEU A 258 -2.20 16.67 -9.57
CA LEU A 258 -3.64 16.51 -9.42
C LEU A 258 -4.40 17.81 -9.71
N ASN A 259 -3.92 18.94 -9.21
CA ASN A 259 -4.55 20.22 -9.49
C ASN A 259 -4.52 20.56 -10.99
N GLU A 260 -3.40 20.34 -11.69
CA GLU A 260 -3.32 20.53 -13.14
C GLU A 260 -4.31 19.64 -13.91
N TRP A 261 -4.48 18.39 -13.49
CA TRP A 261 -5.43 17.49 -14.13
C TRP A 261 -6.88 17.91 -13.87
N PHE A 262 -7.22 18.27 -12.65
CA PHE A 262 -8.57 18.70 -12.29
C PHE A 262 -8.95 20.02 -12.95
N ASP A 263 -8.02 20.99 -13.11
CA ASP A 263 -8.25 22.21 -13.88
C ASP A 263 -8.63 21.92 -15.34
N LYS A 264 -7.93 20.96 -15.96
CA LYS A 264 -8.22 20.51 -17.34
C LYS A 264 -9.57 19.78 -17.42
N MET A 265 -9.90 18.93 -16.44
CA MET A 265 -11.20 18.23 -16.38
C MET A 265 -12.35 19.22 -16.30
N GLU A 266 -12.31 20.17 -15.38
CA GLU A 266 -13.34 21.20 -15.21
C GLU A 266 -13.49 22.08 -16.46
N SER A 267 -12.37 22.46 -17.07
CA SER A 267 -12.39 23.24 -18.31
C SER A 267 -13.10 22.48 -19.44
N THR A 268 -12.84 21.18 -19.57
CA THR A 268 -13.48 20.31 -20.55
C THR A 268 -14.99 20.15 -20.29
N GLN A 269 -15.38 19.96 -19.03
CA GLN A 269 -16.79 19.84 -18.63
C GLN A 269 -17.56 21.15 -18.93
N ARG A 270 -16.98 22.31 -18.67
CA ARG A 270 -17.59 23.62 -18.99
C ARG A 270 -17.82 23.80 -20.49
N VAL A 271 -16.86 23.41 -21.33
CA VAL A 271 -17.01 23.47 -22.78
C VAL A 271 -18.17 22.57 -23.28
N HIS A 272 -18.25 21.33 -22.75
CA HIS A 272 -19.35 20.42 -23.12
C HIS A 272 -20.72 20.89 -22.62
N ALA A 273 -20.79 21.53 -21.45
CA ALA A 273 -22.04 22.10 -20.94
C ALA A 273 -22.56 23.21 -21.85
N ILE A 274 -21.67 24.14 -22.25
CA ILE A 274 -22.01 25.22 -23.18
C ILE A 274 -22.50 24.69 -24.56
N GLN A 275 -21.86 23.62 -25.09
CA GLN A 275 -22.23 23.02 -26.37
C GLN A 275 -23.58 22.29 -26.35
N ARG A 276 -24.11 21.90 -25.19
CA ARG A 276 -25.44 21.26 -25.04
C ARG A 276 -26.58 22.27 -24.90
N GLU A 277 -26.28 23.53 -24.67
CA GLU A 277 -27.28 24.61 -24.55
C GLU A 277 -27.57 25.30 -25.90
N PHE A 278 -26.83 24.95 -26.92
CA PHE A 278 -27.04 25.40 -28.32
C PHE A 278 -27.42 24.22 -29.22
#